data_71aba859dc320f52bd97c002a66b84f4
#
_entry.id   71aba859dc320f52bd97c002a66b84f4
#
_cell.length_a   1.000
_cell.length_b   1.000
_cell.length_c   1.000
_cell.angle_alpha   90.00
_cell.angle_beta   90.00
_cell.angle_gamma   90.00
#
_symmetry.space_group_name_H-M   'P 1'
#
loop_
_entity.id
_entity.type
_entity.pdbx_description
1 polymer ?
#
loop_
_entity_poly.entity_id
_entity_poly.type
_entity_poly.pdbx_seq_one_letter_code
_entity_poly.pdbx_strand_id
1 'polypeptide(L)'
;MRRPRFIAEQARNAKGPIGRVIAWIMARETQRDNLLAIEALDLRATDHVLDIGTGHGWALARIASQTPNGTVTGLDPSSLMVEIAKRRSATLVRDGKITIEQAHVAHLPLPDAGVDKAMSVHTLYFWPDLGASLKEIARVLRPQGRLVLVFRSSDDARAVAAFPAEVYRFPAAADVISTLKDAGFSVSEPRLDQTPPPGRILMIATRRA
;
A
#
# COMPACT_ATOMS: atom_id res chain seq x y z
N MET A 1 -23.30 4.26 8.92
CA MET A 1 -23.58 5.30 7.92
C MET A 1 -22.68 5.07 6.72
N ARG A 2 -23.23 4.99 5.49
CA ARG A 2 -22.46 4.75 4.27
C ARG A 2 -21.65 5.99 3.89
N ARG A 3 -20.37 5.84 3.55
CA ARG A 3 -19.54 6.97 3.08
C ARG A 3 -20.10 7.51 1.76
N PRO A 4 -20.25 8.85 1.59
CA PRO A 4 -20.68 9.44 0.33
C PRO A 4 -19.74 9.09 -0.83
N ARG A 5 -20.30 8.87 -2.02
CA ARG A 5 -19.55 8.48 -3.22
C ARG A 5 -18.40 9.45 -3.55
N PHE A 6 -18.64 10.76 -3.45
CA PHE A 6 -17.59 11.75 -3.73
C PHE A 6 -16.37 11.65 -2.80
N ILE A 7 -16.59 11.28 -1.50
CA ILE A 7 -15.50 11.04 -0.55
C ILE A 7 -14.72 9.77 -0.95
N ALA A 8 -15.43 8.74 -1.39
CA ALA A 8 -14.83 7.49 -1.84
C ALA A 8 -13.98 7.69 -3.12
N GLU A 9 -14.46 8.49 -4.07
CA GLU A 9 -13.72 8.86 -5.28
C GLU A 9 -12.46 9.65 -4.95
N GLN A 10 -12.52 10.57 -3.98
CA GLN A 10 -11.34 11.28 -3.47
C GLN A 10 -10.36 10.35 -2.74
N ALA A 11 -10.85 9.31 -2.06
CA ALA A 11 -9.99 8.31 -1.45
C ALA A 11 -9.22 7.48 -2.49
N ARG A 12 -9.87 7.19 -3.65
CA ARG A 12 -9.25 6.47 -4.76
C ARG A 12 -8.24 7.31 -5.53
N ASN A 13 -8.56 8.59 -5.77
CA ASN A 13 -7.71 9.50 -6.53
C ASN A 13 -8.02 10.94 -6.12
N ALA A 14 -7.32 11.41 -5.09
CA ALA A 14 -7.52 12.74 -4.51
C ALA A 14 -7.18 13.85 -5.51
N LYS A 15 -8.08 14.85 -5.61
CA LYS A 15 -7.90 16.02 -6.49
C LYS A 15 -8.38 17.29 -5.79
N GLY A 16 -7.71 18.40 -6.09
CA GLY A 16 -8.11 19.74 -5.66
C GLY A 16 -8.11 19.97 -4.14
N PRO A 17 -8.69 21.08 -3.67
CA PRO A 17 -8.71 21.45 -2.24
C PRO A 17 -9.43 20.42 -1.37
N ILE A 18 -10.55 19.88 -1.84
CA ILE A 18 -11.34 18.85 -1.12
C ILE A 18 -10.51 17.59 -0.94
N GLY A 19 -9.76 17.17 -1.99
CA GLY A 19 -8.86 16.04 -1.92
C GLY A 19 -7.78 16.21 -0.84
N ARG A 20 -7.26 17.43 -0.64
CA ARG A 20 -6.28 17.72 0.45
C ARG A 20 -6.88 17.49 1.83
N VAL A 21 -8.11 17.94 2.07
CA VAL A 21 -8.80 17.78 3.36
C VAL A 21 -9.08 16.29 3.61
N ILE A 22 -9.61 15.58 2.62
CA ILE A 22 -9.90 14.15 2.73
C ILE A 22 -8.63 13.34 2.97
N ALA A 23 -7.54 13.66 2.25
CA ALA A 23 -6.24 13.05 2.45
C ALA A 23 -5.73 13.23 3.89
N TRP A 24 -5.91 14.41 4.47
CA TRP A 24 -5.51 14.70 5.85
C TRP A 24 -6.31 13.88 6.88
N ILE A 25 -7.63 13.71 6.65
CA ILE A 25 -8.48 12.87 7.51
C ILE A 25 -8.06 11.41 7.40
N MET A 26 -7.93 10.89 6.18
CA MET A 26 -7.53 9.49 5.93
C MET A 26 -6.14 9.18 6.49
N ALA A 27 -5.24 10.15 6.45
CA ALA A 27 -3.91 10.06 7.00
C ALA A 27 -3.89 9.61 8.48
N ARG A 28 -4.83 10.12 9.26
CA ARG A 28 -4.96 9.78 10.69
C ARG A 28 -5.60 8.41 10.90
N GLU A 29 -6.59 8.07 10.06
CA GLU A 29 -7.31 6.79 10.15
C GLU A 29 -6.41 5.59 9.84
N THR A 30 -5.40 5.74 8.96
CA THR A 30 -4.55 4.65 8.50
C THR A 30 -3.20 4.54 9.20
N GLN A 31 -2.87 5.43 10.15
CA GLN A 31 -1.55 5.45 10.81
C GLN A 31 -1.21 4.12 11.47
N ARG A 32 -2.17 3.54 12.21
CA ARG A 32 -1.97 2.27 12.89
C ARG A 32 -1.71 1.14 11.90
N ASP A 33 -2.45 1.11 10.81
CA ASP A 33 -2.34 0.07 9.79
C ASP A 33 -1.01 0.17 9.04
N ASN A 34 -0.52 1.40 8.84
CA ASN A 34 0.83 1.62 8.32
C ASN A 34 1.92 1.16 9.31
N LEU A 35 1.75 1.38 10.62
CA LEU A 35 2.71 0.87 11.62
C LEU A 35 2.75 -0.65 11.62
N LEU A 36 1.60 -1.32 11.59
CA LEU A 36 1.51 -2.78 11.50
C LEU A 36 2.19 -3.30 10.23
N ALA A 37 2.00 -2.62 9.09
CA ALA A 37 2.65 -2.99 7.85
C ALA A 37 4.17 -2.84 7.92
N ILE A 38 4.67 -1.72 8.46
CA ILE A 38 6.11 -1.45 8.63
C ILE A 38 6.75 -2.49 9.55
N GLU A 39 6.11 -2.84 10.67
CA GLU A 39 6.58 -3.88 11.57
C GLU A 39 6.65 -5.25 10.87
N ALA A 40 5.61 -5.59 10.11
CA ALA A 40 5.53 -6.85 9.38
C ALA A 40 6.52 -6.96 8.22
N LEU A 41 7.04 -5.85 7.70
CA LEU A 41 8.10 -5.85 6.68
C LEU A 41 9.40 -6.48 7.21
N ASP A 42 9.68 -6.41 8.52
CA ASP A 42 10.92 -6.94 9.11
C ASP A 42 12.14 -6.32 8.40
N LEU A 43 12.24 -4.99 8.53
CA LEU A 43 13.18 -4.18 7.78
C LEU A 43 14.63 -4.39 8.23
N ARG A 44 15.54 -4.41 7.26
CA ARG A 44 16.99 -4.39 7.47
C ARG A 44 17.57 -3.03 7.05
N ALA A 45 18.67 -2.66 7.62
CA ALA A 45 19.31 -1.36 7.37
C ALA A 45 19.61 -1.06 5.89
N THR A 46 19.79 -2.10 5.07
CA THR A 46 20.16 -2.01 3.65
C THR A 46 18.99 -2.23 2.68
N ASP A 47 17.77 -2.47 3.19
CA ASP A 47 16.63 -2.79 2.34
C ASP A 47 16.23 -1.61 1.43
N HIS A 48 15.96 -1.92 0.17
CA HIS A 48 15.23 -1.06 -0.75
C HIS A 48 13.74 -1.37 -0.64
N VAL A 49 12.94 -0.38 -0.25
CA VAL A 49 11.53 -0.59 0.10
C VAL A 49 10.60 0.16 -0.84
N LEU A 50 9.53 -0.50 -1.28
CA LEU A 50 8.47 0.06 -2.09
C LEU A 50 7.18 0.21 -1.27
N ASP A 51 6.62 1.43 -1.22
CA ASP A 51 5.31 1.74 -0.65
C ASP A 51 4.31 2.03 -1.78
N ILE A 52 3.37 1.11 -2.02
CA ILE A 52 2.39 1.16 -3.12
C ILE A 52 1.11 1.81 -2.64
N GLY A 53 0.76 2.95 -3.24
CA GLY A 53 -0.33 3.80 -2.79
C GLY A 53 0.05 4.57 -1.54
N THR A 54 1.25 5.18 -1.57
CA THR A 54 1.85 5.87 -0.43
C THR A 54 1.03 7.05 0.10
N GLY A 55 0.04 7.51 -0.67
CA GLY A 55 -0.80 8.65 -0.33
C GLY A 55 0.05 9.89 -0.02
N HIS A 56 -0.20 10.50 1.12
CA HIS A 56 0.52 11.70 1.59
C HIS A 56 1.92 11.40 2.17
N GLY A 57 2.44 10.17 2.02
CA GLY A 57 3.82 9.80 2.36
C GLY A 57 4.12 9.66 3.86
N TRP A 58 3.12 9.40 4.70
CA TRP A 58 3.33 9.30 6.16
C TRP A 58 4.29 8.17 6.55
N ALA A 59 4.24 7.05 5.87
CA ALA A 59 5.07 5.87 6.14
C ALA A 59 6.53 6.07 5.71
N LEU A 60 6.78 6.84 4.65
CA LEU A 60 8.08 6.90 3.97
C LEU A 60 9.25 7.28 4.88
N ALA A 61 9.10 8.34 5.68
CA ALA A 61 10.16 8.78 6.59
C ALA A 61 10.44 7.75 7.70
N ARG A 62 9.42 7.01 8.13
CA ARG A 62 9.56 5.94 9.15
C ARG A 62 10.29 4.73 8.59
N ILE A 63 9.98 4.35 7.37
CA ILE A 63 10.72 3.29 6.67
C ILE A 63 12.17 3.73 6.46
N ALA A 64 12.39 4.95 5.97
CA ALA A 64 13.73 5.48 5.74
C ALA A 64 14.60 5.54 7.00
N SER A 65 14.02 5.80 8.17
CA SER A 65 14.74 5.79 9.45
C SER A 65 15.19 4.38 9.88
N GLN A 66 14.49 3.34 9.44
CA GLN A 66 14.82 1.95 9.73
C GLN A 66 15.72 1.32 8.65
N THR A 67 15.88 1.97 7.51
CA THR A 67 16.73 1.51 6.41
C THR A 67 17.84 2.51 6.10
N PRO A 68 18.73 2.86 7.05
CA PRO A 68 19.69 3.96 6.88
C PRO A 68 20.63 3.80 5.68
N ASN A 69 20.93 2.58 5.26
CA ASN A 69 21.82 2.26 4.14
C ASN A 69 21.06 1.80 2.87
N GLY A 70 19.73 1.77 2.92
CA GLY A 70 18.85 1.43 1.79
C GLY A 70 18.14 2.67 1.24
N THR A 71 17.11 2.49 0.42
CA THR A 71 16.28 3.55 -0.14
C THR A 71 14.79 3.23 -0.02
N VAL A 72 13.95 4.24 -0.15
CA VAL A 72 12.49 4.08 -0.11
C VAL A 72 11.88 4.69 -1.37
N THR A 73 11.04 3.93 -2.06
CA THR A 73 10.23 4.44 -3.17
C THR A 73 8.77 4.46 -2.77
N GLY A 74 8.13 5.62 -2.86
CA GLY A 74 6.69 5.78 -2.67
C GLY A 74 6.02 6.02 -4.01
N LEU A 75 4.99 5.25 -4.33
CA LEU A 75 4.21 5.40 -5.56
C LEU A 75 2.73 5.66 -5.25
N ASP A 76 2.12 6.60 -5.96
CA ASP A 76 0.68 6.89 -5.86
C ASP A 76 0.11 7.33 -7.21
N PRO A 77 -1.10 6.91 -7.60
CA PRO A 77 -1.72 7.35 -8.84
C PRO A 77 -2.18 8.82 -8.83
N SER A 78 -2.35 9.42 -7.65
CA SER A 78 -2.76 10.81 -7.50
C SER A 78 -1.56 11.76 -7.52
N SER A 79 -1.50 12.64 -8.52
CA SER A 79 -0.49 13.70 -8.59
C SER A 79 -0.51 14.61 -7.35
N LEU A 80 -1.71 14.86 -6.79
CA LEU A 80 -1.87 15.63 -5.56
C LEU A 80 -1.20 14.93 -4.37
N MET A 81 -1.36 13.59 -4.23
CA MET A 81 -0.73 12.83 -3.16
C MET A 81 0.79 12.84 -3.31
N VAL A 82 1.29 12.66 -4.53
CA VAL A 82 2.71 12.73 -4.86
C VAL A 82 3.29 14.10 -4.46
N GLU A 83 2.60 15.20 -4.81
CA GLU A 83 3.02 16.56 -4.42
C GLU A 83 3.11 16.72 -2.90
N ILE A 84 2.07 16.31 -2.17
CA ILE A 84 2.02 16.38 -0.70
C ILE A 84 3.13 15.53 -0.08
N ALA A 85 3.32 14.31 -0.55
CA ALA A 85 4.35 13.40 -0.06
C ALA A 85 5.76 13.95 -0.31
N LYS A 86 6.04 14.51 -1.49
CA LYS A 86 7.32 15.17 -1.81
C LYS A 86 7.60 16.36 -0.89
N ARG A 87 6.61 17.20 -0.64
CA ARG A 87 6.76 18.33 0.30
C ARG A 87 7.02 17.85 1.73
N ARG A 88 6.32 16.82 2.17
CA ARG A 88 6.46 16.23 3.51
C ARG A 88 7.86 15.66 3.73
N SER A 89 8.43 15.04 2.71
CA SER A 89 9.71 14.33 2.77
C SER A 89 10.83 15.10 2.07
N ALA A 90 10.70 16.43 1.89
CA ALA A 90 11.55 17.23 1.01
C ALA A 90 13.06 17.06 1.25
N THR A 91 13.49 16.99 2.51
CA THR A 91 14.90 16.77 2.87
C THR A 91 15.37 15.38 2.41
N LEU A 92 14.62 14.33 2.73
CA LEU A 92 14.97 12.95 2.37
C LEU A 92 14.92 12.70 0.86
N VAL A 93 14.04 13.42 0.14
CA VAL A 93 13.98 13.38 -1.33
C VAL A 93 15.21 14.06 -1.93
N ARG A 94 15.58 15.26 -1.44
CA ARG A 94 16.78 15.99 -1.88
C ARG A 94 18.06 15.18 -1.64
N ASP A 95 18.11 14.47 -0.52
CA ASP A 95 19.27 13.67 -0.13
C ASP A 95 19.31 12.29 -0.83
N GLY A 96 18.37 12.03 -1.77
CA GLY A 96 18.29 10.79 -2.54
C GLY A 96 17.84 9.56 -1.75
N LYS A 97 17.39 9.76 -0.50
CA LYS A 97 16.95 8.68 0.39
C LYS A 97 15.56 8.18 0.06
N ILE A 98 14.68 9.07 -0.39
CA ILE A 98 13.30 8.76 -0.78
C ILE A 98 13.08 9.23 -2.22
N THR A 99 12.52 8.34 -3.04
CA THR A 99 11.98 8.66 -4.36
C THR A 99 10.45 8.60 -4.29
N ILE A 100 9.75 9.58 -4.87
CA ILE A 100 8.28 9.59 -4.89
C ILE A 100 7.83 9.91 -6.31
N GLU A 101 7.03 9.02 -6.90
CA GLU A 101 6.59 9.15 -8.28
C GLU A 101 5.10 8.86 -8.46
N GLN A 102 4.52 9.44 -9.51
CA GLN A 102 3.16 9.12 -9.90
C GLN A 102 3.18 7.86 -10.75
N ALA A 103 2.56 6.78 -10.23
CA ALA A 103 2.46 5.52 -10.95
C ALA A 103 1.24 4.71 -10.51
N HIS A 104 0.79 3.82 -11.39
CA HIS A 104 -0.19 2.79 -11.10
C HIS A 104 0.50 1.46 -10.81
N VAL A 105 -0.07 0.68 -9.89
CA VAL A 105 0.47 -0.64 -9.51
C VAL A 105 0.61 -1.62 -10.68
N ALA A 106 -0.17 -1.44 -11.75
CA ALA A 106 -0.09 -2.28 -12.94
C ALA A 106 1.17 -2.03 -13.80
N HIS A 107 1.87 -0.91 -13.56
CA HIS A 107 3.09 -0.52 -14.29
C HIS A 107 4.01 0.25 -13.33
N LEU A 108 4.87 -0.49 -12.63
CA LEU A 108 5.80 0.08 -11.66
C LEU A 108 7.08 0.54 -12.38
N PRO A 109 7.50 1.81 -12.26
CA PRO A 109 8.69 2.36 -12.91
C PRO A 109 9.98 1.91 -12.18
N LEU A 110 10.11 0.61 -11.96
CA LEU A 110 11.21 -0.01 -11.24
C LEU A 110 11.75 -1.19 -12.04
N PRO A 111 13.05 -1.46 -11.96
CA PRO A 111 13.64 -2.62 -12.63
C PRO A 111 13.18 -3.93 -11.99
N ASP A 112 13.34 -5.03 -12.72
CA ASP A 112 13.14 -6.37 -12.21
C ASP A 112 14.06 -6.62 -11.01
N ALA A 113 13.53 -7.26 -9.97
CA ALA A 113 14.25 -7.52 -8.74
C ALA A 113 14.95 -6.28 -8.13
N GLY A 114 14.34 -5.11 -8.27
CA GLY A 114 14.89 -3.83 -7.83
C GLY A 114 14.67 -3.53 -6.34
N VAL A 115 13.73 -4.20 -5.66
CA VAL A 115 13.38 -3.94 -4.26
C VAL A 115 13.39 -5.20 -3.41
N ASP A 116 13.72 -5.05 -2.13
CA ASP A 116 13.78 -6.13 -1.15
C ASP A 116 12.42 -6.35 -0.48
N LYS A 117 11.71 -5.27 -0.24
CA LYS A 117 10.44 -5.25 0.49
C LYS A 117 9.42 -4.37 -0.22
N ALA A 118 8.15 -4.76 -0.17
CA ALA A 118 7.05 -3.94 -0.65
C ALA A 118 5.89 -3.96 0.35
N MET A 119 5.17 -2.86 0.46
CA MET A 119 3.93 -2.81 1.21
C MET A 119 2.83 -2.09 0.47
N SER A 120 1.58 -2.40 0.84
CA SER A 120 0.41 -1.68 0.40
C SER A 120 -0.65 -1.70 1.50
N VAL A 121 -1.16 -0.52 1.86
CA VAL A 121 -2.13 -0.33 2.95
C VAL A 121 -3.39 0.31 2.41
N HIS A 122 -4.51 -0.45 2.43
CA HIS A 122 -5.84 0.00 1.98
C HIS A 122 -5.94 0.46 0.52
N THR A 123 -5.16 -0.12 -0.39
CA THR A 123 -5.17 0.27 -1.82
C THR A 123 -5.72 -0.81 -2.75
N LEU A 124 -5.76 -2.08 -2.35
CA LEU A 124 -6.21 -3.22 -3.17
C LEU A 124 -7.57 -2.98 -3.83
N TYR A 125 -8.45 -2.25 -3.15
CA TYR A 125 -9.82 -1.94 -3.60
C TYR A 125 -9.86 -1.19 -4.92
N PHE A 126 -8.77 -0.53 -5.26
CA PHE A 126 -8.64 0.39 -6.40
C PHE A 126 -7.80 -0.18 -7.52
N TRP A 127 -7.23 -1.38 -7.35
CA TRP A 127 -6.42 -2.01 -8.38
C TRP A 127 -7.31 -2.49 -9.52
N PRO A 128 -6.99 -2.17 -10.77
CA PRO A 128 -7.82 -2.55 -11.92
C PRO A 128 -7.95 -4.06 -12.07
N ASP A 129 -6.83 -4.76 -11.93
CA ASP A 129 -6.68 -6.20 -11.99
C ASP A 129 -5.71 -6.66 -10.90
N LEU A 130 -6.21 -7.47 -9.97
CA LEU A 130 -5.44 -7.96 -8.84
C LEU A 130 -4.29 -8.88 -9.31
N GLY A 131 -4.57 -9.76 -10.27
CA GLY A 131 -3.57 -10.71 -10.77
C GLY A 131 -2.43 -10.03 -11.52
N ALA A 132 -2.75 -9.13 -12.44
CA ALA A 132 -1.76 -8.34 -13.16
C ALA A 132 -0.93 -7.47 -12.20
N SER A 133 -1.58 -6.83 -11.22
CA SER A 133 -0.90 -6.02 -10.21
C SER A 133 0.06 -6.83 -9.35
N LEU A 134 -0.35 -8.02 -8.88
CA LEU A 134 0.51 -8.88 -8.06
C LEU A 134 1.67 -9.47 -8.86
N LYS A 135 1.49 -9.77 -10.16
CA LYS A 135 2.58 -10.19 -11.04
C LYS A 135 3.59 -9.06 -11.24
N GLU A 136 3.13 -7.82 -11.39
CA GLU A 136 4.01 -6.66 -11.52
C GLU A 136 4.79 -6.39 -10.21
N ILE A 137 4.15 -6.54 -9.06
CA ILE A 137 4.84 -6.49 -7.75
C ILE A 137 5.86 -7.62 -7.63
N ALA A 138 5.53 -8.83 -8.08
CA ALA A 138 6.48 -9.94 -8.11
C ALA A 138 7.67 -9.66 -9.01
N ARG A 139 7.49 -9.01 -10.16
CA ARG A 139 8.57 -8.62 -11.07
C ARG A 139 9.60 -7.73 -10.38
N VAL A 140 9.14 -6.69 -9.69
CA VAL A 140 10.05 -5.71 -9.06
C VAL A 140 10.66 -6.18 -7.74
N LEU A 141 10.02 -7.11 -7.02
CA LEU A 141 10.59 -7.70 -5.82
C LEU A 141 11.73 -8.66 -6.18
N ARG A 142 12.78 -8.69 -5.38
CA ARG A 142 13.84 -9.72 -5.44
C ARG A 142 13.30 -11.11 -5.09
N PRO A 143 13.90 -12.19 -5.57
CA PRO A 143 13.67 -13.53 -5.02
C PRO A 143 13.78 -13.49 -3.50
N GLN A 144 12.86 -14.14 -2.78
CA GLN A 144 12.73 -14.08 -1.32
C GLN A 144 12.37 -12.69 -0.77
N GLY A 145 12.07 -11.71 -1.62
CA GLY A 145 11.53 -10.40 -1.21
C GLY A 145 10.16 -10.53 -0.56
N ARG A 146 9.88 -9.65 0.39
CA ARG A 146 8.64 -9.68 1.19
C ARG A 146 7.64 -8.63 0.73
N LEU A 147 6.40 -9.05 0.56
CA LEU A 147 5.24 -8.20 0.35
C LEU A 147 4.34 -8.22 1.59
N VAL A 148 3.95 -7.04 2.06
CA VAL A 148 2.97 -6.89 3.14
C VAL A 148 1.75 -6.15 2.60
N LEU A 149 0.57 -6.76 2.76
CA LEU A 149 -0.72 -6.18 2.40
C LEU A 149 -1.57 -5.98 3.65
N VAL A 150 -2.11 -4.77 3.83
CA VAL A 150 -3.11 -4.49 4.86
C VAL A 150 -4.39 -4.02 4.17
N PHE A 151 -5.47 -4.76 4.36
CA PHE A 151 -6.73 -4.49 3.67
C PHE A 151 -7.93 -4.98 4.47
N ARG A 152 -9.13 -4.63 4.01
CA ARG A 152 -10.40 -5.21 4.45
C ARG A 152 -10.92 -6.17 3.39
N SER A 153 -11.49 -7.27 3.83
CA SER A 153 -12.07 -8.29 2.96
C SER A 153 -13.56 -8.02 2.70
N SER A 154 -14.08 -8.57 1.60
CA SER A 154 -15.51 -8.69 1.34
C SER A 154 -16.23 -9.54 2.40
N ASP A 155 -15.51 -10.36 3.15
CA ASP A 155 -16.02 -11.16 4.27
C ASP A 155 -16.39 -10.27 5.49
N ASP A 156 -15.92 -9.02 5.53
CA ASP A 156 -16.35 -8.02 6.50
C ASP A 156 -17.60 -7.28 6.01
N ALA A 157 -18.77 -7.81 6.35
CA ALA A 157 -20.06 -7.20 5.97
C ALA A 157 -20.21 -5.74 6.41
N ARG A 158 -19.57 -5.32 7.52
CA ARG A 158 -19.60 -3.93 8.00
C ARG A 158 -18.78 -3.03 7.08
N ALA A 159 -17.60 -3.48 6.64
CA ALA A 159 -16.80 -2.74 5.68
C ALA A 159 -17.54 -2.59 4.35
N VAL A 160 -18.09 -3.68 3.81
CA VAL A 160 -18.86 -3.67 2.56
C VAL A 160 -20.04 -2.68 2.65
N ALA A 161 -20.80 -2.69 3.76
CA ALA A 161 -21.93 -1.80 3.95
C ALA A 161 -21.54 -0.31 4.12
N ALA A 162 -20.33 -0.05 4.63
CA ALA A 162 -19.87 1.31 4.91
C ALA A 162 -19.31 2.06 3.68
N PHE A 163 -18.95 1.35 2.61
CA PHE A 163 -18.30 1.94 1.44
C PHE A 163 -19.13 1.70 0.17
N PRO A 164 -19.13 2.65 -0.80
CA PRO A 164 -19.84 2.48 -2.07
C PRO A 164 -19.14 1.43 -2.94
N ALA A 165 -19.87 0.39 -3.34
CA ALA A 165 -19.35 -0.73 -4.13
C ALA A 165 -18.87 -0.31 -5.54
N GLU A 166 -19.38 0.83 -6.04
CA GLU A 166 -18.98 1.42 -7.31
C GLU A 166 -17.54 1.93 -7.31
N VAL A 167 -16.98 2.19 -6.12
CA VAL A 167 -15.63 2.72 -5.92
C VAL A 167 -14.72 1.70 -5.26
N TYR A 168 -15.22 1.00 -4.24
CA TYR A 168 -14.45 0.03 -3.47
C TYR A 168 -14.80 -1.40 -3.89
N ARG A 169 -13.83 -2.10 -4.45
CA ARG A 169 -13.93 -3.53 -4.79
C ARG A 169 -13.20 -4.33 -3.74
N PHE A 170 -13.91 -4.71 -2.67
CA PHE A 170 -13.30 -5.52 -1.62
C PHE A 170 -13.10 -6.95 -2.11
N PRO A 171 -11.86 -7.47 -2.18
CA PRO A 171 -11.63 -8.87 -2.51
C PRO A 171 -11.96 -9.77 -1.32
N ALA A 172 -12.33 -11.03 -1.55
CA ALA A 172 -12.31 -12.03 -0.51
C ALA A 172 -10.87 -12.39 -0.12
N ALA A 173 -10.63 -12.69 1.15
CA ALA A 173 -9.28 -13.04 1.60
C ALA A 173 -8.72 -14.27 0.87
N ALA A 174 -9.57 -15.26 0.61
CA ALA A 174 -9.22 -16.46 -0.14
C ALA A 174 -8.77 -16.16 -1.58
N ASP A 175 -9.44 -15.21 -2.25
CA ASP A 175 -9.10 -14.81 -3.62
C ASP A 175 -7.73 -14.11 -3.66
N VAL A 176 -7.43 -13.27 -2.67
CA VAL A 176 -6.11 -12.62 -2.56
C VAL A 176 -5.01 -13.67 -2.35
N ILE A 177 -5.24 -14.67 -1.49
CA ILE A 177 -4.29 -15.76 -1.25
C ILE A 177 -4.05 -16.58 -2.53
N SER A 178 -5.12 -16.97 -3.24
CA SER A 178 -5.01 -17.72 -4.49
C SER A 178 -4.23 -16.93 -5.53
N THR A 179 -4.60 -15.65 -5.74
CA THR A 179 -3.96 -14.80 -6.73
C THR A 179 -2.48 -14.52 -6.41
N LEU A 180 -2.13 -14.39 -5.12
CA LEU A 180 -0.73 -14.28 -4.69
C LEU A 180 0.06 -15.54 -5.05
N LYS A 181 -0.49 -16.73 -4.80
CA LYS A 181 0.16 -18.00 -5.17
C LYS A 181 0.38 -18.12 -6.68
N ASP A 182 -0.61 -17.72 -7.48
CA ASP A 182 -0.55 -17.70 -8.94
C ASP A 182 0.46 -16.67 -9.48
N ALA A 183 0.64 -15.56 -8.74
CA ALA A 183 1.65 -14.55 -9.04
C ALA A 183 3.06 -14.90 -8.56
N GLY A 184 3.29 -16.11 -8.02
CA GLY A 184 4.62 -16.57 -7.63
C GLY A 184 5.00 -16.30 -6.17
N PHE A 185 4.03 -16.05 -5.28
CA PHE A 185 4.30 -15.88 -3.86
C PHE A 185 4.03 -17.14 -3.04
N SER A 186 4.76 -17.29 -1.94
CA SER A 186 4.37 -18.09 -0.79
C SER A 186 3.66 -17.17 0.20
N VAL A 187 2.52 -17.59 0.73
CA VAL A 187 1.71 -16.75 1.63
C VAL A 187 1.74 -17.38 3.03
N SER A 188 2.09 -16.59 4.04
CA SER A 188 1.93 -17.00 5.44
C SER A 188 0.46 -16.88 5.87
N GLU A 189 0.10 -17.52 6.99
CA GLU A 189 -1.26 -17.43 7.52
C GLU A 189 -1.66 -15.97 7.75
N PRO A 190 -2.81 -15.53 7.21
CA PRO A 190 -3.28 -14.16 7.39
C PRO A 190 -3.56 -13.86 8.86
N ARG A 191 -3.17 -12.69 9.33
CA ARG A 191 -3.48 -12.23 10.69
C ARG A 191 -4.68 -11.30 10.62
N LEU A 192 -5.77 -11.70 11.32
CA LEU A 192 -6.95 -10.86 11.48
C LEU A 192 -6.71 -9.92 12.68
N ASP A 193 -6.67 -8.61 12.43
CA ASP A 193 -6.61 -7.63 13.52
C ASP A 193 -8.01 -7.39 14.10
N GLN A 194 -8.21 -7.82 15.34
CA GLN A 194 -9.48 -7.70 16.09
C GLN A 194 -9.61 -6.35 16.80
N THR A 195 -8.59 -5.49 16.75
CA THR A 195 -8.68 -4.19 17.42
C THR A 195 -9.62 -3.24 16.67
N PRO A 196 -10.37 -2.38 17.39
CA PRO A 196 -11.30 -1.47 16.76
C PRO A 196 -10.63 -0.47 15.80
N PRO A 197 -11.21 -0.26 14.59
CA PRO A 197 -12.29 -1.02 13.99
C PRO A 197 -11.80 -2.40 13.49
N PRO A 198 -12.48 -3.50 13.86
CA PRO A 198 -12.07 -4.86 13.49
C PRO A 198 -12.19 -5.11 11.97
N GLY A 199 -11.72 -6.28 11.52
CA GLY A 199 -11.87 -6.72 10.14
C GLY A 199 -10.72 -6.32 9.20
N ARG A 200 -9.60 -5.88 9.75
CA ARG A 200 -8.35 -5.69 8.97
C ARG A 200 -7.60 -7.00 8.85
N ILE A 201 -7.16 -7.30 7.66
CA ILE A 201 -6.30 -8.43 7.35
C ILE A 201 -4.90 -7.92 7.11
N LEU A 202 -3.94 -8.43 7.87
CA LEU A 202 -2.52 -8.33 7.60
C LEU A 202 -2.09 -9.61 6.90
N MET A 203 -1.61 -9.50 5.68
CA MET A 203 -1.14 -10.62 4.86
C MET A 203 0.32 -10.43 4.50
N ILE A 204 1.13 -11.43 4.77
CA ILE A 204 2.57 -11.45 4.45
C ILE A 204 2.78 -12.48 3.35
N ALA A 205 3.43 -12.07 2.28
CA ALA A 205 3.78 -12.95 1.18
C ALA A 205 5.28 -12.82 0.84
N THR A 206 5.90 -13.92 0.47
CA THR A 206 7.32 -13.96 0.08
C THR A 206 7.41 -14.40 -1.38
N ARG A 207 8.11 -13.63 -2.22
CA ARG A 207 8.36 -14.03 -3.61
C ARG A 207 9.15 -15.33 -3.65
N ARG A 208 8.64 -16.32 -4.38
CA ARG A 208 9.39 -17.58 -4.61
C ARG A 208 10.66 -17.31 -5.44
N ALA A 209 11.62 -18.19 -5.33
CA ALA A 209 12.85 -18.14 -6.11
C ALA A 209 12.59 -18.29 -7.62
#